data_5477dd92c9996c8b9171cdf005ff8cff
#
_entry.id   5477dd92c9996c8b9171cdf005ff8cff
#
_cell.length_a   1.000
_cell.length_b   1.000
_cell.length_c   1.000
_cell.angle_alpha   90.00
_cell.angle_beta   90.00
_cell.angle_gamma   90.00
#
_symmetry.space_group_name_H-M   'P 1'
#
loop_
_entity.id
_entity.type
_entity.pdbx_description
1 polymer ?
#
loop_
_entity_poly.entity_id
_entity_poly.type
_entity_poly.pdbx_seq_one_letter_code
_entity_poly.pdbx_strand_id
1 'polypeptide(L)'
;MSIYKCQNEIPSQPKLMNRRFFIKQAGLAALGFAGLRSYSLFAEERTTLTPTIVGYGALQPDPARILDLPEGFSYRVIAEKGRIMTDGLRLPTRPDGMAAFPGKDGRVILVMNHEIDISATDSDGAFDRDHRLLTPQIQDQLYDAGVKNPMLGGTTTHIYNPATGKIEAEYLSLGGTERNCAGGTTPWGTWITCEETDNILAGGKWTQDHGYNFEVQATEKVKLQKAIPLKAMGRFRHEAVAVDPVTSHVYQTEDIPDGAIYRFIPRTPERLVEGGLLQALAIKGISKCDTRNWESSTFEEGRSYDVTWVDLDEVESPKDDLRHQAQSKGAAIFARAEGMWHGNGEIYFACTNGGHIKEGQIFRYRPSGKEGDDGGTLELFVESKDASILSYADNLTISNYGDVIIAEDTYDKRSCRIVGITPQGQCYHIASNSYNSSELAGVCFSPDYKTLFVNIQKEGITVAIQGPWASRRVS
;
A
#
# COMPACT_ATOMS: atom_id res chain seq x y z
N MET A 1 -40.45 -56.69 23.10
CA MET A 1 -41.70 -56.99 22.40
C MET A 1 -41.89 -55.97 21.27
N SER A 2 -41.67 -56.33 20.10
CA SER A 2 -42.41 -56.31 18.84
C SER A 2 -41.43 -56.49 17.67
N ILE A 3 -41.69 -57.58 17.00
CA ILE A 3 -40.97 -58.11 15.84
C ILE A 3 -41.47 -57.40 14.59
N TYR A 4 -40.60 -56.96 13.71
CA TYR A 4 -41.01 -56.69 12.31
C TYR A 4 -40.19 -57.55 11.35
N LYS A 5 -40.96 -58.21 10.49
CA LYS A 5 -40.57 -59.22 9.49
C LYS A 5 -39.85 -58.56 8.30
N CYS A 6 -38.76 -59.25 7.88
CA CYS A 6 -38.25 -59.15 6.53
C CYS A 6 -39.24 -59.70 5.51
N GLN A 7 -39.51 -58.99 4.43
CA GLN A 7 -40.07 -59.58 3.19
C GLN A 7 -39.01 -59.41 2.07
N ASN A 8 -38.63 -60.57 1.54
CA ASN A 8 -37.82 -60.71 0.33
C ASN A 8 -38.61 -60.40 -0.90
N GLU A 9 -38.15 -59.45 -1.70
CA GLU A 9 -38.62 -59.26 -3.09
C GLU A 9 -37.60 -59.83 -4.08
N ILE A 10 -38.09 -60.65 -5.00
CA ILE A 10 -37.38 -61.39 -6.03
C ILE A 10 -37.06 -60.40 -7.19
N PRO A 11 -35.88 -60.41 -7.78
CA PRO A 11 -35.54 -59.51 -8.89
C PRO A 11 -36.23 -59.95 -10.18
N SER A 12 -36.95 -59.04 -10.84
CA SER A 12 -37.59 -59.24 -12.13
C SER A 12 -36.56 -59.28 -13.29
N GLN A 13 -36.74 -60.18 -14.24
CA GLN A 13 -35.92 -60.38 -15.43
C GLN A 13 -35.90 -59.16 -16.35
N PRO A 14 -34.80 -58.94 -17.10
CA PRO A 14 -34.71 -57.80 -18.01
C PRO A 14 -35.59 -57.98 -19.24
N LYS A 15 -36.43 -56.98 -19.52
CA LYS A 15 -37.23 -56.90 -20.75
C LYS A 15 -36.30 -56.69 -21.98
N LEU A 16 -36.42 -57.59 -22.96
CA LEU A 16 -35.77 -57.47 -24.29
C LEU A 16 -36.15 -56.12 -24.96
N MET A 17 -35.18 -55.36 -25.32
CA MET A 17 -35.31 -54.04 -25.93
C MET A 17 -35.78 -54.19 -27.38
N ASN A 18 -36.84 -53.52 -27.77
CA ASN A 18 -37.48 -53.61 -29.09
C ASN A 18 -36.53 -52.94 -30.17
N ARG A 19 -36.35 -53.66 -31.27
CA ARG A 19 -35.45 -53.25 -32.41
C ARG A 19 -35.75 -51.81 -32.92
N ARG A 20 -36.98 -51.35 -32.85
CA ARG A 20 -37.34 -49.96 -33.23
C ARG A 20 -36.83 -48.89 -32.26
N PHE A 21 -36.62 -49.21 -31.01
CA PHE A 21 -36.09 -48.30 -30.00
C PHE A 21 -34.59 -48.16 -30.15
N PHE A 22 -33.90 -49.23 -30.51
CA PHE A 22 -32.46 -49.25 -30.77
C PHE A 22 -32.09 -48.38 -32.01
N ILE A 23 -32.89 -48.44 -33.09
CA ILE A 23 -32.64 -47.62 -34.29
C ILE A 23 -32.86 -46.12 -34.03
N LYS A 24 -33.83 -45.75 -33.17
CA LYS A 24 -34.01 -44.33 -32.79
C LYS A 24 -32.87 -43.80 -31.89
N GLN A 25 -32.36 -44.61 -30.98
CA GLN A 25 -31.24 -44.26 -30.14
C GLN A 25 -29.93 -44.16 -30.93
N ALA A 26 -29.69 -45.06 -31.91
CA ALA A 26 -28.53 -45.02 -32.81
C ALA A 26 -28.60 -43.81 -33.74
N GLY A 27 -29.75 -43.39 -34.20
CA GLY A 27 -29.93 -42.17 -35.03
C GLY A 27 -29.65 -40.89 -34.27
N LEU A 28 -30.04 -40.79 -32.99
CA LEU A 28 -29.70 -39.66 -32.12
C LEU A 28 -28.22 -39.59 -31.76
N ALA A 29 -27.56 -40.73 -31.58
CA ALA A 29 -26.11 -40.77 -31.34
C ALA A 29 -25.35 -40.36 -32.63
N ALA A 30 -25.77 -40.74 -33.81
CA ALA A 30 -25.15 -40.34 -35.08
C ALA A 30 -25.26 -38.84 -35.35
N LEU A 31 -26.42 -38.20 -34.97
CA LEU A 31 -26.56 -36.75 -35.05
C LEU A 31 -25.75 -36.00 -34.01
N GLY A 32 -25.59 -36.58 -32.82
CA GLY A 32 -24.67 -36.05 -31.78
C GLY A 32 -23.21 -36.04 -32.23
N PHE A 33 -22.74 -37.13 -32.90
CA PHE A 33 -21.39 -37.24 -33.44
C PHE A 33 -21.17 -36.32 -34.68
N ALA A 34 -22.19 -36.07 -35.48
CA ALA A 34 -22.08 -35.10 -36.57
C ALA A 34 -21.98 -33.65 -36.03
N GLY A 35 -22.71 -33.32 -34.95
CA GLY A 35 -22.62 -32.04 -34.25
C GLY A 35 -21.25 -31.83 -33.60
N LEU A 36 -20.68 -32.88 -33.02
CA LEU A 36 -19.32 -32.83 -32.44
C LEU A 36 -18.22 -32.67 -33.49
N ARG A 37 -18.39 -33.29 -34.71
CA ARG A 37 -17.46 -33.05 -35.80
C ARG A 37 -17.52 -31.62 -36.33
N SER A 38 -18.70 -31.05 -36.43
CA SER A 38 -18.85 -29.65 -36.82
C SER A 38 -18.27 -28.69 -35.77
N TYR A 39 -18.40 -29.04 -34.48
CA TYR A 39 -17.78 -28.27 -33.41
C TYR A 39 -16.27 -28.37 -33.40
N SER A 40 -15.68 -29.53 -33.74
CA SER A 40 -14.23 -29.68 -33.85
C SER A 40 -13.65 -28.99 -35.11
N LEU A 41 -14.41 -28.89 -36.19
CA LEU A 41 -13.98 -28.15 -37.39
C LEU A 41 -14.06 -26.61 -37.20
N PHE A 42 -14.90 -26.10 -36.28
CA PHE A 42 -14.87 -24.71 -35.87
C PHE A 42 -13.90 -24.44 -34.69
N ALA A 43 -13.38 -25.51 -34.05
CA ALA A 43 -12.39 -25.37 -32.97
C ALA A 43 -10.94 -25.37 -33.52
N GLU A 44 -10.72 -25.76 -34.78
CA GLU A 44 -9.38 -25.75 -35.39
C GLU A 44 -8.92 -24.38 -35.89
N GLU A 45 -9.81 -23.36 -35.91
CA GLU A 45 -9.40 -21.95 -36.10
C GLU A 45 -9.36 -21.11 -34.82
N ARG A 46 -9.53 -21.70 -33.66
CA ARG A 46 -9.03 -21.05 -32.45
C ARG A 46 -7.49 -21.21 -32.48
N THR A 47 -6.83 -20.20 -33.04
CA THR A 47 -5.50 -19.84 -32.55
C THR A 47 -5.47 -20.12 -31.08
N THR A 48 -4.64 -21.04 -30.63
CA THR A 48 -4.29 -21.18 -29.22
C THR A 48 -3.67 -19.84 -28.84
N LEU A 49 -4.51 -18.90 -28.42
CA LEU A 49 -4.06 -17.77 -27.63
C LEU A 49 -3.49 -18.45 -26.39
N THR A 50 -2.20 -18.72 -26.39
CA THR A 50 -1.46 -19.00 -25.17
C THR A 50 -1.86 -17.85 -24.24
N PRO A 51 -2.42 -18.10 -23.05
CA PRO A 51 -2.76 -17.03 -22.15
C PRO A 51 -1.51 -16.18 -22.01
N THR A 52 -1.56 -14.92 -22.43
CA THR A 52 -0.41 -14.05 -22.32
C THR A 52 -0.21 -13.86 -20.83
N ILE A 53 0.80 -14.49 -20.25
CA ILE A 53 1.12 -14.38 -18.83
C ILE A 53 1.64 -12.95 -18.64
N VAL A 54 0.81 -12.10 -18.01
CA VAL A 54 1.21 -10.75 -17.62
C VAL A 54 2.23 -10.85 -16.48
N GLY A 55 3.21 -9.94 -16.45
CA GLY A 55 4.24 -9.89 -15.41
C GLY A 55 5.50 -10.67 -15.76
N TYR A 56 6.12 -11.28 -14.76
CA TYR A 56 7.45 -11.91 -14.86
C TYR A 56 7.42 -13.44 -14.84
N GLY A 57 6.26 -14.05 -14.72
CA GLY A 57 6.09 -15.49 -14.63
C GLY A 57 5.85 -15.97 -13.20
N ALA A 58 5.91 -17.30 -13.00
CA ALA A 58 5.62 -17.91 -11.70
C ALA A 58 6.72 -17.62 -10.67
N LEU A 59 6.33 -17.41 -9.42
CA LEU A 59 7.23 -17.30 -8.29
C LEU A 59 7.92 -18.66 -8.04
N GLN A 60 9.22 -18.63 -7.78
CA GLN A 60 10.03 -19.78 -7.41
C GLN A 60 10.22 -19.80 -5.90
N PRO A 61 10.05 -20.94 -5.23
CA PRO A 61 10.30 -21.06 -3.79
C PRO A 61 11.73 -20.68 -3.44
N ASP A 62 11.88 -19.78 -2.46
CA ASP A 62 13.17 -19.33 -1.97
C ASP A 62 13.80 -20.39 -1.04
N PRO A 63 15.01 -20.92 -1.32
CA PRO A 63 15.70 -21.84 -0.43
C PRO A 63 15.99 -21.24 0.96
N ALA A 64 16.19 -19.92 1.06
CA ALA A 64 16.40 -19.22 2.33
C ALA A 64 15.07 -18.90 3.06
N ARG A 65 13.93 -19.10 2.41
CA ARG A 65 12.58 -18.83 2.94
C ARG A 65 12.41 -17.41 3.45
N ILE A 66 12.85 -16.43 2.66
CA ILE A 66 12.63 -15.02 2.96
C ILE A 66 11.62 -14.43 1.97
N LEU A 67 11.90 -14.57 0.66
CA LEU A 67 11.07 -13.96 -0.37
C LEU A 67 11.07 -14.80 -1.66
N ASP A 68 9.93 -15.37 -2.02
CA ASP A 68 9.76 -16.05 -3.31
C ASP A 68 9.71 -15.03 -4.43
N LEU A 69 10.48 -15.24 -5.50
CA LEU A 69 10.63 -14.34 -6.64
C LEU A 69 10.51 -15.07 -7.98
N PRO A 70 10.18 -14.39 -9.09
CA PRO A 70 10.22 -15.00 -10.42
C PRO A 70 11.65 -15.35 -10.85
N GLU A 71 11.77 -16.22 -11.85
CA GLU A 71 13.06 -16.58 -12.45
C GLU A 71 13.82 -15.34 -12.94
N GLY A 72 15.13 -15.28 -12.67
CA GLY A 72 16.00 -14.17 -13.02
C GLY A 72 16.00 -13.01 -12.01
N PHE A 73 15.14 -13.04 -11.00
CA PHE A 73 15.18 -12.10 -9.88
C PHE A 73 16.03 -12.64 -8.74
N SER A 74 16.56 -11.72 -7.95
CA SER A 74 17.30 -12.02 -6.72
C SER A 74 17.10 -10.89 -5.72
N TYR A 75 17.35 -11.18 -4.44
CA TYR A 75 17.32 -10.16 -3.40
C TYR A 75 18.55 -10.21 -2.49
N ARG A 76 18.75 -9.16 -1.74
CA ARG A 76 19.72 -9.07 -0.61
C ARG A 76 19.04 -8.46 0.59
N VAL A 77 19.27 -9.01 1.77
CA VAL A 77 18.96 -8.33 3.03
C VAL A 77 19.99 -7.23 3.21
N ILE A 78 19.54 -5.99 3.35
CA ILE A 78 20.39 -4.80 3.47
C ILE A 78 20.32 -4.15 4.85
N ALA A 79 19.23 -4.36 5.58
CA ALA A 79 19.06 -3.87 6.95
C ALA A 79 18.29 -4.89 7.82
N GLU A 80 18.64 -4.93 9.11
CA GLU A 80 17.96 -5.73 10.14
C GLU A 80 17.88 -4.91 11.43
N LYS A 81 16.72 -4.97 12.10
CA LYS A 81 16.44 -4.29 13.36
C LYS A 81 17.49 -4.56 14.44
N GLY A 82 17.72 -3.60 15.30
CA GLY A 82 18.56 -3.74 16.51
C GLY A 82 20.08 -3.61 16.27
N ARG A 83 20.54 -3.59 15.01
CA ARG A 83 21.95 -3.32 14.73
C ARG A 83 22.34 -1.90 15.13
N ILE A 84 23.61 -1.66 15.41
CA ILE A 84 24.11 -0.32 15.74
C ILE A 84 24.36 0.44 14.43
N MET A 85 23.73 1.60 14.32
CA MET A 85 23.87 2.52 13.20
C MET A 85 25.13 3.37 13.30
N THR A 86 25.42 4.14 12.24
CA THR A 86 26.60 5.02 12.14
C THR A 86 26.63 6.11 13.23
N ASP A 87 25.47 6.57 13.66
CA ASP A 87 25.29 7.56 14.74
C ASP A 87 25.41 6.96 16.15
N GLY A 88 25.61 5.64 16.26
CA GLY A 88 25.71 4.91 17.52
C GLY A 88 24.36 4.51 18.13
N LEU A 89 23.25 4.90 17.54
CA LEU A 89 21.91 4.49 17.94
C LEU A 89 21.59 3.08 17.39
N ARG A 90 20.48 2.50 17.85
CA ARG A 90 19.99 1.21 17.32
C ARG A 90 19.06 1.44 16.14
N LEU A 91 19.13 0.57 15.13
CA LEU A 91 18.10 0.53 14.09
C LEU A 91 16.78 0.07 14.71
N PRO A 92 15.73 0.91 14.68
CA PRO A 92 14.46 0.57 15.30
C PRO A 92 13.76 -0.62 14.63
N THR A 93 12.75 -1.16 15.28
CA THR A 93 11.89 -2.22 14.75
C THR A 93 10.85 -1.66 13.79
N ARG A 94 10.03 -2.53 13.20
CA ARG A 94 8.87 -2.20 12.36
C ARG A 94 9.19 -1.17 11.27
N PRO A 95 10.15 -1.44 10.37
CA PRO A 95 10.36 -0.62 9.20
C PRO A 95 9.11 -0.67 8.32
N ASP A 96 8.66 0.51 7.88
CA ASP A 96 7.42 0.68 7.14
C ASP A 96 7.63 1.49 5.85
N GLY A 97 6.78 2.46 5.54
CA GLY A 97 6.87 3.30 4.37
C GLY A 97 8.27 3.87 4.16
N MET A 98 8.76 3.82 2.94
CA MET A 98 10.06 4.37 2.60
C MET A 98 10.12 4.93 1.19
N ALA A 99 11.12 5.75 0.93
CA ALA A 99 11.44 6.23 -0.40
C ALA A 99 12.94 6.26 -0.66
N ALA A 100 13.26 6.20 -1.96
CA ALA A 100 14.62 6.24 -2.46
C ALA A 100 14.91 7.52 -3.22
N PHE A 101 15.97 8.22 -2.84
CA PHE A 101 16.40 9.49 -3.43
C PHE A 101 17.80 9.33 -4.05
N PRO A 102 18.13 10.15 -5.08
CA PRO A 102 19.47 10.11 -5.65
C PRO A 102 20.51 10.65 -4.66
N GLY A 103 21.54 9.87 -4.41
CA GLY A 103 22.74 10.26 -3.66
C GLY A 103 23.91 10.58 -4.59
N LYS A 104 25.06 10.95 -3.99
CA LYS A 104 26.29 11.24 -4.72
C LYS A 104 26.91 9.95 -5.28
N ASP A 105 27.64 10.07 -6.38
CA ASP A 105 28.40 8.98 -6.99
C ASP A 105 27.56 7.71 -7.23
N GLY A 106 26.26 7.87 -7.60
CA GLY A 106 25.36 6.76 -7.87
C GLY A 106 24.83 6.02 -6.63
N ARG A 107 25.02 6.57 -5.45
CA ARG A 107 24.39 6.07 -4.21
C ARG A 107 22.90 6.34 -4.21
N VAL A 108 22.19 5.61 -3.37
CA VAL A 108 20.78 5.79 -3.10
C VAL A 108 20.60 6.15 -1.63
N ILE A 109 19.86 7.22 -1.37
CA ILE A 109 19.45 7.62 -0.03
C ILE A 109 18.08 7.02 0.22
N LEU A 110 17.95 6.05 1.12
CA LEU A 110 16.66 5.52 1.57
C LEU A 110 16.26 6.25 2.83
N VAL A 111 15.06 6.82 2.86
CA VAL A 111 14.43 7.31 4.09
C VAL A 111 13.31 6.35 4.42
N MET A 112 13.32 5.78 5.63
CA MET A 112 12.47 4.68 6.06
C MET A 112 11.78 5.04 7.37
N ASN A 113 10.48 4.84 7.44
CA ASN A 113 9.67 4.99 8.64
C ASN A 113 9.82 3.80 9.58
N HIS A 114 9.46 4.03 10.85
CA HIS A 114 9.34 2.99 11.86
C HIS A 114 7.98 3.14 12.57
N GLU A 115 7.06 2.23 12.27
CA GLU A 115 5.68 2.21 12.78
C GLU A 115 5.65 1.65 14.21
N ILE A 116 6.13 2.43 15.16
CA ILE A 116 6.21 2.05 16.58
C ILE A 116 5.14 2.79 17.36
N ASP A 117 4.20 2.05 17.92
CA ASP A 117 3.08 2.57 18.70
C ASP A 117 3.40 2.68 20.21
N ILE A 118 2.48 3.27 20.97
CA ILE A 118 2.61 3.48 22.43
C ILE A 118 2.66 2.20 23.26
N SER A 119 2.32 1.05 22.69
CA SER A 119 2.40 -0.26 23.36
C SER A 119 3.79 -0.91 23.24
N ALA A 120 4.66 -0.34 22.40
CA ALA A 120 6.00 -0.84 22.16
C ALA A 120 6.89 -0.73 23.42
N THR A 121 7.92 -1.53 23.43
CA THR A 121 8.93 -1.54 24.50
C THR A 121 10.14 -0.69 24.11
N ASP A 122 10.91 -0.22 25.09
CA ASP A 122 12.14 0.57 24.86
C ASP A 122 13.14 -0.14 23.91
N SER A 123 13.06 -1.45 23.78
CA SER A 123 13.89 -2.22 22.84
C SER A 123 13.46 -2.11 21.38
N ASP A 124 12.29 -1.54 21.10
CA ASP A 124 11.77 -1.36 19.74
C ASP A 124 12.29 -0.08 19.09
N GLY A 125 12.65 0.93 19.89
CA GLY A 125 13.13 2.22 19.42
C GLY A 125 14.65 2.29 19.18
N ALA A 126 15.11 3.50 18.84
CA ALA A 126 16.53 3.79 18.55
C ALA A 126 17.41 3.85 19.79
N PHE A 127 16.81 3.97 20.98
CA PHE A 127 17.54 4.15 22.23
C PHE A 127 17.72 2.83 22.97
N ASP A 128 18.70 2.75 23.89
CA ASP A 128 18.85 1.56 24.73
C ASP A 128 17.79 1.54 25.86
N ARG A 129 17.62 0.38 26.50
CA ARG A 129 16.57 0.17 27.53
C ARG A 129 16.66 1.16 28.70
N ASP A 130 17.85 1.65 29.00
CA ASP A 130 18.10 2.60 30.08
C ASP A 130 18.15 4.04 29.55
N HIS A 131 17.82 4.26 28.27
CA HIS A 131 17.88 5.55 27.56
C HIS A 131 19.23 6.29 27.68
N ARG A 132 20.33 5.57 27.92
CA ARG A 132 21.69 6.17 28.05
C ARG A 132 22.15 6.82 26.75
N LEU A 133 21.61 6.38 25.59
CA LEU A 133 21.89 6.98 24.29
C LEU A 133 21.08 8.25 24.04
N LEU A 134 20.07 8.53 24.87
CA LEU A 134 19.21 9.71 24.77
C LEU A 134 19.89 10.91 25.45
N THR A 135 20.78 11.55 24.75
CA THR A 135 21.46 12.77 25.25
C THR A 135 20.53 13.99 25.21
N PRO A 136 20.79 15.06 26.00
CA PRO A 136 20.04 16.30 25.92
C PRO A 136 19.95 16.89 24.50
N GLN A 137 21.03 16.77 23.71
CA GLN A 137 21.08 17.25 22.32
C GLN A 137 20.13 16.46 21.42
N ILE A 138 19.97 15.15 21.67
CA ILE A 138 19.00 14.32 20.96
C ILE A 138 17.59 14.68 21.41
N GLN A 139 17.33 14.80 22.72
CA GLN A 139 16.01 15.18 23.26
C GLN A 139 15.48 16.48 22.66
N ASP A 140 16.35 17.48 22.50
CA ASP A 140 15.99 18.76 21.88
C ASP A 140 15.55 18.66 20.42
N GLN A 141 15.89 17.59 19.72
CA GLN A 141 15.50 17.35 18.32
C GLN A 141 14.20 16.54 18.19
N LEU A 142 13.85 15.75 19.21
CA LEU A 142 12.65 14.93 19.17
C LEU A 142 11.38 15.78 19.16
N TYR A 143 10.30 15.24 18.57
CA TYR A 143 8.97 15.84 18.64
C TYR A 143 8.41 15.72 20.08
N ASP A 144 8.33 14.50 20.58
CA ASP A 144 7.93 14.22 21.95
C ASP A 144 9.04 13.41 22.67
N ALA A 145 9.77 14.09 23.53
CA ALA A 145 10.77 13.46 24.39
C ALA A 145 10.13 12.80 25.63
N GLY A 146 8.80 12.89 25.78
CA GLY A 146 8.03 12.32 26.88
C GLY A 146 8.33 12.92 28.25
N VAL A 147 7.56 12.47 29.23
CA VAL A 147 7.81 12.84 30.64
C VAL A 147 8.92 11.98 31.25
N LYS A 148 8.99 10.71 30.89
CA LYS A 148 10.00 9.75 31.33
C LYS A 148 10.76 9.11 30.17
N ASN A 149 10.02 8.66 29.17
CA ASN A 149 10.52 7.95 28.01
C ASN A 149 10.05 8.69 26.76
N PRO A 150 10.90 8.82 25.73
CA PRO A 150 10.51 9.44 24.46
C PRO A 150 9.50 8.56 23.73
N MET A 151 8.73 9.16 22.81
CA MET A 151 8.05 8.40 21.77
C MET A 151 9.09 7.73 20.87
N LEU A 152 8.83 6.51 20.45
CA LEU A 152 9.83 5.63 19.83
C LEU A 152 9.77 5.59 18.30
N GLY A 153 8.69 6.11 17.70
CA GLY A 153 8.53 6.26 16.26
C GLY A 153 9.50 7.28 15.67
N GLY A 154 9.60 7.27 14.37
CA GLY A 154 10.48 8.17 13.64
C GLY A 154 10.88 7.63 12.28
N THR A 155 11.96 8.19 11.73
CA THR A 155 12.56 7.74 10.49
C THR A 155 14.06 7.48 10.63
N THR A 156 14.56 6.52 9.85
CA THR A 156 16.00 6.34 9.64
C THR A 156 16.37 6.65 8.19
N THR A 157 17.60 7.06 7.98
CA THR A 157 18.15 7.28 6.63
C THR A 157 19.32 6.32 6.41
N HIS A 158 19.32 5.64 5.26
CA HIS A 158 20.33 4.66 4.87
C HIS A 158 20.97 5.07 3.55
N ILE A 159 22.29 5.05 3.50
CA ILE A 159 23.05 5.32 2.28
C ILE A 159 23.43 3.98 1.64
N TYR A 160 22.67 3.61 0.64
CA TYR A 160 22.86 2.35 -0.09
C TYR A 160 23.77 2.55 -1.29
N ASN A 161 24.75 1.65 -1.45
CA ASN A 161 25.62 1.61 -2.62
C ASN A 161 25.20 0.45 -3.55
N PRO A 162 24.56 0.72 -4.71
CA PRO A 162 24.12 -0.32 -5.62
C PRO A 162 25.24 -1.17 -6.19
N ALA A 163 26.46 -0.61 -6.36
CA ALA A 163 27.59 -1.34 -6.91
C ALA A 163 28.11 -2.44 -5.95
N THR A 164 28.00 -2.24 -4.64
CA THR A 164 28.41 -3.21 -3.63
C THR A 164 27.25 -3.98 -3.01
N GLY A 165 26.02 -3.48 -3.16
CA GLY A 165 24.82 -4.00 -2.52
C GLY A 165 24.81 -3.83 -1.01
N LYS A 166 25.46 -2.79 -0.46
CA LYS A 166 25.63 -2.57 0.98
C LYS A 166 25.16 -1.19 1.41
N ILE A 167 24.72 -1.08 2.67
CA ILE A 167 24.57 0.21 3.36
C ILE A 167 25.95 0.68 3.81
N GLU A 168 26.34 1.89 3.44
CA GLU A 168 27.62 2.52 3.80
C GLU A 168 27.51 3.41 5.05
N ALA A 169 26.33 4.00 5.27
CA ALA A 169 25.99 4.74 6.48
C ALA A 169 24.50 4.67 6.76
N GLU A 170 24.12 4.78 8.03
CA GLU A 170 22.73 4.82 8.47
C GLU A 170 22.60 5.56 9.79
N TYR A 171 21.48 6.25 9.99
CA TYR A 171 21.29 7.08 11.17
C TYR A 171 19.81 7.40 11.40
N LEU A 172 19.45 7.74 12.65
CA LEU A 172 18.13 8.28 12.99
C LEU A 172 18.00 9.68 12.39
N SER A 173 17.06 9.85 11.46
CA SER A 173 16.87 11.14 10.75
C SER A 173 15.76 12.00 11.34
N LEU A 174 14.75 11.41 12.00
CA LEU A 174 13.71 12.07 12.77
C LEU A 174 13.27 11.14 13.91
N GLY A 175 12.80 11.66 15.02
CA GLY A 175 12.37 10.83 16.14
C GLY A 175 11.45 11.55 17.11
N GLY A 176 10.88 10.78 18.05
CA GLY A 176 9.92 11.27 19.03
C GLY A 176 8.50 11.37 18.47
N THR A 177 8.20 10.67 17.40
CA THR A 177 6.89 10.56 16.78
C THR A 177 6.25 9.20 17.11
N GLU A 178 5.01 8.99 16.68
CA GLU A 178 4.24 7.77 16.95
C GLU A 178 3.69 7.18 15.66
N ARG A 179 3.82 5.85 15.48
CA ARG A 179 3.23 5.10 14.37
C ARG A 179 3.49 5.74 13.01
N ASN A 180 4.76 5.96 12.69
CA ASN A 180 5.13 6.43 11.37
C ASN A 180 4.97 5.26 10.38
N CYS A 181 3.78 5.15 9.75
CA CYS A 181 3.48 4.08 8.82
C CYS A 181 3.97 4.40 7.41
N ALA A 182 3.25 5.16 6.61
CA ALA A 182 3.71 5.52 5.28
C ALA A 182 4.04 7.03 5.15
N GLY A 183 3.93 7.57 3.96
CA GLY A 183 4.30 8.95 3.66
C GLY A 183 4.42 9.18 2.16
N GLY A 184 5.25 10.13 1.74
CA GLY A 184 5.47 10.41 0.33
C GLY A 184 6.67 11.30 0.03
N THR A 185 7.18 11.17 -1.19
CA THR A 185 8.28 12.00 -1.70
C THR A 185 7.80 13.37 -2.11
N THR A 186 8.63 14.37 -1.87
CA THR A 186 8.41 15.70 -2.44
C THR A 186 9.28 15.93 -3.68
N PRO A 187 8.83 16.76 -4.63
CA PRO A 187 9.65 17.13 -5.80
C PRO A 187 10.94 17.88 -5.45
N TRP A 188 11.01 18.45 -4.24
CA TRP A 188 12.20 19.19 -3.74
C TRP A 188 13.13 18.33 -2.89
N GLY A 189 12.96 17.00 -2.92
CA GLY A 189 13.93 16.03 -2.37
C GLY A 189 13.82 15.79 -0.87
N THR A 190 12.61 15.87 -0.32
CA THR A 190 12.31 15.49 1.06
C THR A 190 11.33 14.33 1.12
N TRP A 191 11.25 13.67 2.26
CA TRP A 191 10.24 12.69 2.63
C TRP A 191 9.25 13.33 3.60
N ILE A 192 7.96 13.17 3.36
CA ILE A 192 6.93 13.47 4.35
C ILE A 192 6.57 12.17 5.03
N THR A 193 6.80 12.06 6.33
CA THR A 193 6.41 10.92 7.17
C THR A 193 5.10 11.21 7.88
N CYS A 194 4.24 10.22 8.00
CA CYS A 194 2.89 10.33 8.52
C CYS A 194 2.76 9.62 9.86
N GLU A 195 2.15 10.27 10.87
CA GLU A 195 1.72 9.61 12.10
C GLU A 195 0.31 9.05 11.93
N GLU A 196 0.16 7.72 11.95
CA GLU A 196 -1.14 7.03 11.88
C GLU A 196 -1.77 6.91 13.27
N THR A 197 -2.01 8.03 13.91
CA THR A 197 -2.58 8.09 15.27
C THR A 197 -3.43 9.33 15.48
N ASP A 198 -4.33 9.28 16.43
CA ASP A 198 -5.15 10.39 16.90
C ASP A 198 -4.95 10.69 18.39
N ASN A 199 -3.85 10.20 18.97
CA ASN A 199 -3.53 10.35 20.38
C ASN A 199 -3.32 11.83 20.78
N ILE A 200 -3.96 12.22 21.87
CA ILE A 200 -3.84 13.56 22.45
C ILE A 200 -3.16 13.51 23.83
N LEU A 201 -2.62 14.65 24.26
CA LEU A 201 -1.91 14.85 25.54
C LEU A 201 -2.67 14.37 26.80
N ALA A 202 -3.92 14.05 26.70
CA ALA A 202 -4.80 13.68 27.83
C ALA A 202 -4.46 12.34 28.48
N GLY A 203 -3.27 12.19 29.06
CA GLY A 203 -2.88 10.91 29.70
C GLY A 203 -1.58 10.98 30.50
N GLY A 204 -0.80 12.05 30.38
CA GLY A 204 0.40 12.30 31.20
C GLY A 204 1.60 11.43 30.92
N LYS A 205 1.61 10.64 29.84
CA LYS A 205 2.77 9.85 29.40
C LYS A 205 3.63 10.60 28.38
N TRP A 206 3.01 11.38 27.51
CA TRP A 206 3.63 12.20 26.46
C TRP A 206 3.39 13.69 26.70
N THR A 207 4.05 14.54 25.95
CA THR A 207 4.07 16.00 26.14
C THR A 207 3.51 16.77 24.97
N GLN A 208 3.13 16.08 23.89
CA GLN A 208 2.55 16.66 22.69
C GLN A 208 1.29 15.89 22.26
N ASP A 209 0.43 16.54 21.47
CA ASP A 209 -0.59 15.84 20.68
C ASP A 209 0.05 15.23 19.42
N HIS A 210 -0.38 14.05 19.03
CA HIS A 210 0.10 13.32 17.87
C HIS A 210 -0.95 13.25 16.76
N GLY A 211 -0.59 12.68 15.60
CA GLY A 211 -1.42 12.60 14.42
C GLY A 211 -1.12 13.70 13.41
N TYR A 212 0.16 13.99 13.19
CA TYR A 212 0.64 14.99 12.24
C TYR A 212 1.62 14.39 11.23
N ASN A 213 1.84 15.13 10.16
CA ASN A 213 2.93 14.89 9.21
C ASN A 213 4.19 15.66 9.61
N PHE A 214 5.34 15.11 9.20
CA PHE A 214 6.66 15.74 9.41
C PHE A 214 7.48 15.66 8.13
N GLU A 215 8.25 16.69 7.82
CA GLU A 215 9.13 16.73 6.65
C GLU A 215 10.56 16.39 7.03
N VAL A 216 11.16 15.43 6.31
CA VAL A 216 12.51 14.91 6.54
C VAL A 216 13.35 15.09 5.29
N GLN A 217 14.50 15.77 5.39
CA GLN A 217 15.43 15.92 4.28
C GLN A 217 16.15 14.60 3.98
N ALA A 218 16.12 14.17 2.73
CA ALA A 218 16.94 13.06 2.25
C ALA A 218 18.40 13.54 2.07
N THR A 219 19.30 13.16 2.98
CA THR A 219 20.68 13.65 2.98
C THR A 219 21.68 12.57 3.36
N GLU A 220 22.91 12.64 2.83
CA GLU A 220 24.00 11.76 3.24
C GLU A 220 24.69 12.21 4.54
N LYS A 221 24.29 13.38 5.09
CA LYS A 221 24.86 13.86 6.36
C LYS A 221 24.22 13.14 7.52
N VAL A 222 25.00 12.41 8.29
CA VAL A 222 24.57 11.78 9.55
C VAL A 222 24.13 12.87 10.52
N LYS A 223 22.83 13.09 10.65
CA LYS A 223 22.26 14.14 11.48
C LYS A 223 20.79 13.88 11.80
N LEU A 224 20.45 13.80 13.08
CA LEU A 224 19.08 13.89 13.56
C LEU A 224 18.53 15.30 13.28
N GLN A 225 17.38 15.39 12.62
CA GLN A 225 16.72 16.65 12.27
C GLN A 225 15.73 17.03 13.36
N LYS A 226 15.49 18.32 13.54
CA LYS A 226 14.43 18.81 14.44
C LYS A 226 13.08 18.40 13.88
N ALA A 227 12.32 17.66 14.66
CA ALA A 227 10.97 17.27 14.29
C ALA A 227 10.00 18.45 14.44
N ILE A 228 9.39 18.90 13.34
CA ILE A 228 8.45 20.02 13.28
C ILE A 228 7.14 19.51 12.68
N PRO A 229 6.03 19.51 13.44
CA PRO A 229 4.74 19.04 12.93
C PRO A 229 4.15 19.99 11.91
N LEU A 230 3.62 19.46 10.82
CA LEU A 230 2.95 20.21 9.76
C LEU A 230 1.44 20.37 10.08
N LYS A 231 1.13 21.05 11.17
CA LYS A 231 -0.21 21.11 11.77
C LYS A 231 -1.32 21.59 10.83
N ALA A 232 -1.00 22.49 9.90
CA ALA A 232 -1.96 22.98 8.92
C ALA A 232 -2.40 21.93 7.90
N MET A 233 -1.70 20.78 7.81
CA MET A 233 -2.08 19.63 6.98
C MET A 233 -3.17 18.76 7.63
N GLY A 234 -3.65 19.16 8.81
CA GLY A 234 -4.68 18.47 9.58
C GLY A 234 -4.11 17.55 10.66
N ARG A 235 -4.96 17.15 11.59
CA ARG A 235 -4.69 16.14 12.60
C ARG A 235 -5.73 15.03 12.46
N PHE A 236 -5.28 13.85 12.10
CA PHE A 236 -6.04 12.62 11.89
C PHE A 236 -5.06 11.44 11.79
N ARG A 237 -5.54 10.23 11.57
CA ARG A 237 -4.69 9.06 11.30
C ARG A 237 -4.12 9.16 9.90
N HIS A 238 -3.01 9.89 9.78
CA HIS A 238 -2.31 10.05 8.51
C HIS A 238 -1.65 8.75 8.10
N GLU A 239 -1.91 8.34 6.85
CA GLU A 239 -1.28 7.15 6.30
C GLU A 239 -0.21 7.52 5.28
N ALA A 240 -0.59 8.05 4.14
CA ALA A 240 0.34 8.40 3.08
C ALA A 240 0.06 9.77 2.47
N VAL A 241 1.04 10.27 1.73
CA VAL A 241 0.89 11.50 0.95
C VAL A 241 1.43 11.34 -0.46
N ALA A 242 0.88 12.12 -1.41
CA ALA A 242 1.45 12.31 -2.73
C ALA A 242 1.50 13.81 -3.04
N VAL A 243 2.62 14.27 -3.56
CA VAL A 243 2.82 15.68 -3.91
C VAL A 243 2.78 15.86 -5.43
N ASP A 244 1.91 16.72 -5.90
CA ASP A 244 1.88 17.13 -7.30
C ASP A 244 3.09 18.06 -7.60
N PRO A 245 3.99 17.67 -8.51
CA PRO A 245 5.19 18.46 -8.80
C PRO A 245 4.92 19.77 -9.52
N VAL A 246 3.72 19.96 -10.07
CA VAL A 246 3.35 21.18 -10.80
C VAL A 246 2.79 22.24 -9.85
N THR A 247 1.93 21.82 -8.92
CA THR A 247 1.19 22.72 -8.02
C THR A 247 1.74 22.78 -6.61
N SER A 248 2.58 21.83 -6.21
CA SER A 248 3.01 21.56 -4.83
C SER A 248 1.83 21.18 -3.89
N HIS A 249 0.65 20.88 -4.43
CA HIS A 249 -0.46 20.38 -3.63
C HIS A 249 -0.11 19.01 -3.03
N VAL A 250 -0.44 18.80 -1.77
CA VAL A 250 -0.20 17.54 -1.07
C VAL A 250 -1.53 16.83 -0.86
N TYR A 251 -1.68 15.67 -1.46
CA TYR A 251 -2.83 14.78 -1.24
C TYR A 251 -2.51 13.80 -0.13
N GLN A 252 -3.52 13.44 0.68
CA GLN A 252 -3.32 12.67 1.91
C GLN A 252 -4.41 11.64 2.10
N THR A 253 -4.05 10.46 2.60
CA THR A 253 -4.95 9.39 3.00
C THR A 253 -5.16 9.37 4.50
N GLU A 254 -6.34 8.87 4.92
CA GLU A 254 -6.71 8.64 6.32
C GLU A 254 -7.13 7.18 6.50
N ASP A 255 -6.40 6.42 7.34
CA ASP A 255 -6.73 5.03 7.60
C ASP A 255 -7.81 4.87 8.67
N ILE A 256 -9.06 4.97 8.22
CA ILE A 256 -10.23 4.67 9.04
C ILE A 256 -11.38 4.16 8.14
N PRO A 257 -12.30 3.30 8.66
CA PRO A 257 -13.35 2.68 7.84
C PRO A 257 -14.33 3.63 7.15
N ASP A 258 -14.42 4.87 7.60
CA ASP A 258 -15.24 5.95 7.05
C ASP A 258 -14.42 7.22 6.75
N GLY A 259 -13.15 7.02 6.36
CA GLY A 259 -12.16 8.06 6.16
C GLY A 259 -12.45 8.98 4.97
N ALA A 260 -11.63 10.01 4.84
CA ALA A 260 -11.65 10.95 3.74
C ALA A 260 -10.30 10.98 2.99
N ILE A 261 -10.31 11.54 1.80
CA ILE A 261 -9.09 11.92 1.07
C ILE A 261 -8.97 13.43 1.15
N TYR A 262 -7.80 13.88 1.58
CA TYR A 262 -7.55 15.30 1.78
C TYR A 262 -6.59 15.87 0.73
N ARG A 263 -6.68 17.19 0.52
CA ARG A 263 -5.72 17.98 -0.26
C ARG A 263 -5.28 19.18 0.57
N PHE A 264 -3.97 19.33 0.74
CA PHE A 264 -3.39 20.52 1.34
C PHE A 264 -2.80 21.42 0.23
N ILE A 265 -3.21 22.68 0.22
CA ILE A 265 -2.70 23.71 -0.67
C ILE A 265 -1.74 24.58 0.14
N PRO A 266 -0.41 24.45 -0.03
CA PRO A 266 0.54 25.24 0.74
C PRO A 266 0.41 26.73 0.39
N ARG A 267 0.51 27.60 1.41
CA ARG A 267 0.51 29.07 1.23
C ARG A 267 1.64 29.52 0.32
N THR A 268 2.80 28.91 0.49
CA THR A 268 3.98 29.11 -0.33
C THR A 268 4.38 27.73 -0.88
N PRO A 269 4.47 27.56 -2.22
CA PRO A 269 4.95 26.31 -2.81
C PRO A 269 6.24 25.82 -2.16
N GLU A 270 6.38 24.50 -1.96
CA GLU A 270 7.56 23.84 -1.37
C GLU A 270 7.86 24.21 0.10
N ARG A 271 7.01 25.01 0.75
CA ARG A 271 7.22 25.47 2.15
C ARG A 271 6.04 25.09 3.04
N LEU A 272 5.89 23.78 3.30
CA LEU A 272 4.73 23.23 3.98
C LEU A 272 4.55 23.76 5.40
N VAL A 273 5.67 24.03 6.09
CA VAL A 273 5.68 24.58 7.47
C VAL A 273 5.04 25.96 7.59
N GLU A 274 4.95 26.71 6.49
CA GLU A 274 4.33 28.05 6.48
C GLU A 274 2.79 27.98 6.48
N GLY A 275 2.21 26.77 6.48
CA GLY A 275 0.78 26.53 6.49
C GLY A 275 0.13 26.65 5.11
N GLY A 276 -1.18 26.55 5.10
CA GLY A 276 -1.95 26.51 3.86
C GLY A 276 -3.43 26.26 4.12
N LEU A 277 -4.14 25.79 3.10
CA LEU A 277 -5.57 25.45 3.13
C LEU A 277 -5.72 23.93 3.04
N LEU A 278 -6.48 23.32 3.95
CA LEU A 278 -6.86 21.91 3.88
C LEU A 278 -8.27 21.76 3.34
N GLN A 279 -8.42 20.80 2.44
CA GLN A 279 -9.68 20.49 1.77
C GLN A 279 -9.91 18.98 1.77
N ALA A 280 -11.16 18.54 1.61
CA ALA A 280 -11.53 17.14 1.43
C ALA A 280 -12.17 16.89 0.06
N LEU A 281 -11.93 15.70 -0.50
CA LEU A 281 -12.44 15.27 -1.80
C LEU A 281 -13.94 15.01 -1.74
N ALA A 282 -14.69 15.58 -2.69
CA ALA A 282 -16.10 15.32 -2.90
C ALA A 282 -16.36 14.93 -4.37
N ILE A 283 -17.35 14.08 -4.61
CA ILE A 283 -17.80 13.74 -5.98
C ILE A 283 -18.84 14.77 -6.41
N LYS A 284 -18.61 15.40 -7.55
CA LYS A 284 -19.47 16.46 -8.06
C LYS A 284 -20.89 15.92 -8.34
N GLY A 285 -21.87 16.54 -7.69
CA GLY A 285 -23.29 16.15 -7.83
C GLY A 285 -23.73 14.95 -6.97
N ILE A 286 -22.83 14.33 -6.17
CA ILE A 286 -23.15 13.21 -5.27
C ILE A 286 -22.61 13.54 -3.87
N SER A 287 -23.49 14.08 -3.01
CA SER A 287 -23.13 14.40 -1.63
C SER A 287 -22.88 13.12 -0.81
N LYS A 288 -21.80 13.10 -0.04
CA LYS A 288 -21.39 11.95 0.79
C LYS A 288 -21.32 10.64 0.00
N CYS A 289 -20.73 10.71 -1.20
CA CYS A 289 -20.59 9.54 -2.06
C CYS A 289 -19.84 8.43 -1.30
N ASP A 290 -20.50 7.29 -1.08
CA ASP A 290 -19.88 6.11 -0.49
C ASP A 290 -19.15 5.31 -1.57
N THR A 291 -17.83 5.36 -1.58
CA THR A 291 -16.98 4.69 -2.58
C THR A 291 -16.60 3.27 -2.18
N ARG A 292 -16.95 2.85 -0.95
CA ARG A 292 -16.46 1.60 -0.33
C ARG A 292 -16.96 0.33 -1.00
N ASN A 293 -18.11 0.38 -1.69
CA ASN A 293 -18.74 -0.77 -2.35
C ASN A 293 -19.03 -1.99 -1.43
N TRP A 294 -19.10 -1.80 -0.10
CA TRP A 294 -19.27 -2.90 0.86
C TRP A 294 -20.63 -3.58 0.74
N GLU A 295 -21.72 -2.79 0.61
CA GLU A 295 -23.07 -3.32 0.57
C GLU A 295 -23.60 -3.46 -0.88
N SER A 296 -23.11 -2.59 -1.76
CA SER A 296 -23.51 -2.57 -3.17
C SER A 296 -22.43 -1.85 -3.99
N SER A 297 -22.14 -2.35 -5.20
CA SER A 297 -21.16 -1.75 -6.11
C SER A 297 -21.74 -0.50 -6.79
N THR A 298 -21.87 0.60 -6.03
CA THR A 298 -22.41 1.88 -6.50
C THR A 298 -21.35 2.77 -7.15
N PHE A 299 -20.09 2.63 -6.76
CA PHE A 299 -18.96 3.30 -7.38
C PHE A 299 -18.32 2.35 -8.40
N GLU A 300 -18.61 2.58 -9.69
CA GLU A 300 -18.31 1.64 -10.76
C GLU A 300 -16.83 1.63 -11.14
N GLU A 301 -16.23 0.44 -11.22
CA GLU A 301 -14.85 0.26 -11.69
C GLU A 301 -14.68 0.72 -13.14
N GLY A 302 -13.60 1.46 -13.42
CA GLY A 302 -13.27 2.02 -14.74
C GLY A 302 -14.09 3.25 -15.14
N ARG A 303 -15.05 3.69 -14.32
CA ARG A 303 -15.79 4.91 -14.56
C ARG A 303 -15.13 6.12 -13.91
N SER A 304 -14.96 7.20 -14.64
CA SER A 304 -14.48 8.48 -14.13
C SER A 304 -15.62 9.33 -13.57
N TYR A 305 -15.39 9.89 -12.39
CA TYR A 305 -16.31 10.80 -11.70
C TYR A 305 -15.65 12.16 -11.52
N ASP A 306 -16.36 13.24 -11.83
CA ASP A 306 -15.85 14.60 -11.61
C ASP A 306 -15.69 14.88 -10.11
N VAL A 307 -14.54 15.45 -9.74
CA VAL A 307 -14.19 15.80 -8.36
C VAL A 307 -14.42 17.29 -8.09
N THR A 308 -14.77 17.60 -6.88
CA THR A 308 -14.67 18.93 -6.27
C THR A 308 -14.03 18.82 -4.89
N TRP A 309 -13.60 19.93 -4.32
CA TRP A 309 -12.95 19.98 -3.01
C TRP A 309 -13.74 20.87 -2.08
N VAL A 310 -13.86 20.48 -0.81
CA VAL A 310 -14.56 21.25 0.23
C VAL A 310 -13.56 21.73 1.27
N ASP A 311 -13.60 23.02 1.59
CA ASP A 311 -12.69 23.63 2.56
C ASP A 311 -12.99 23.13 3.98
N LEU A 312 -11.94 22.89 4.76
CA LEU A 312 -12.02 22.45 6.15
C LEU A 312 -11.55 23.56 7.09
N ASP A 313 -12.22 23.62 8.24
CA ASP A 313 -11.91 24.53 9.33
C ASP A 313 -11.42 23.72 10.55
N GLU A 314 -10.82 24.38 11.55
CA GLU A 314 -10.36 23.74 12.79
C GLU A 314 -9.57 22.44 12.55
N VAL A 315 -8.61 22.49 11.63
CA VAL A 315 -7.92 21.32 11.08
C VAL A 315 -7.10 20.52 12.11
N GLU A 316 -6.77 21.08 13.26
CA GLU A 316 -6.11 20.33 14.35
C GLU A 316 -7.05 19.35 15.07
N SER A 317 -8.37 19.40 14.82
CA SER A 317 -9.40 18.42 15.15
C SER A 317 -9.14 17.64 16.46
N PRO A 318 -9.23 18.27 17.64
CA PRO A 318 -8.86 17.62 18.92
C PRO A 318 -9.80 16.47 19.30
N LYS A 319 -10.92 16.30 18.58
CA LYS A 319 -11.92 15.25 18.81
C LYS A 319 -11.89 14.15 17.74
N ASP A 320 -10.88 14.13 16.87
CA ASP A 320 -10.81 13.21 15.73
C ASP A 320 -12.08 13.24 14.88
N ASP A 321 -12.59 14.44 14.55
CA ASP A 321 -13.84 14.64 13.84
C ASP A 321 -13.70 15.32 12.47
N LEU A 322 -12.46 15.43 11.96
CA LEU A 322 -12.19 16.14 10.72
C LEU A 322 -12.90 15.50 9.51
N ARG A 323 -12.91 14.16 9.39
CA ARG A 323 -13.67 13.43 8.36
C ARG A 323 -15.17 13.66 8.47
N HIS A 324 -15.72 13.79 9.71
CA HIS A 324 -17.14 14.08 9.91
C HIS A 324 -17.49 15.51 9.50
N GLN A 325 -16.59 16.46 9.76
CA GLN A 325 -16.71 17.81 9.23
C GLN A 325 -16.74 17.78 7.69
N ALA A 326 -15.78 17.08 7.06
CA ALA A 326 -15.69 16.90 5.62
C ALA A 326 -16.99 16.29 5.03
N GLN A 327 -17.48 15.20 5.61
CA GLN A 327 -18.70 14.53 5.18
C GLN A 327 -19.95 15.43 5.37
N SER A 328 -19.98 16.26 6.43
CA SER A 328 -21.08 17.22 6.62
C SER A 328 -21.15 18.27 5.51
N LYS A 329 -20.00 18.56 4.89
CA LYS A 329 -19.84 19.45 3.72
C LYS A 329 -19.98 18.72 2.38
N GLY A 330 -20.24 17.40 2.39
CA GLY A 330 -20.53 16.59 1.19
C GLY A 330 -19.34 15.78 0.68
N ALA A 331 -18.22 15.69 1.41
CA ALA A 331 -17.06 14.89 1.03
C ALA A 331 -17.43 13.40 0.86
N ALA A 332 -16.68 12.71 0.01
CA ALA A 332 -16.82 11.28 -0.23
C ALA A 332 -16.25 10.46 0.93
N ILE A 333 -16.69 9.20 1.04
CA ILE A 333 -16.33 8.27 2.11
C ILE A 333 -15.47 7.15 1.50
N PHE A 334 -14.32 6.87 2.10
CA PHE A 334 -13.36 5.86 1.66
C PHE A 334 -13.14 4.80 2.75
N ALA A 335 -12.78 3.58 2.32
CA ALA A 335 -12.60 2.44 3.19
C ALA A 335 -11.13 2.28 3.57
N ARG A 336 -10.70 2.79 4.74
CA ARG A 336 -9.32 2.61 5.19
C ARG A 336 -8.33 2.93 4.07
N ALA A 337 -8.16 4.22 3.79
CA ALA A 337 -7.27 4.66 2.73
C ALA A 337 -5.82 4.67 3.24
N GLU A 338 -4.98 3.90 2.57
CA GLU A 338 -3.60 3.55 2.92
C GLU A 338 -2.60 4.24 1.98
N GLY A 339 -1.65 3.48 1.41
CA GLY A 339 -0.60 4.00 0.56
C GLY A 339 -1.07 4.90 -0.58
N MET A 340 -0.30 5.94 -0.87
CA MET A 340 -0.58 6.91 -1.95
C MET A 340 0.71 7.28 -2.67
N TRP A 341 0.64 7.43 -4.01
CA TRP A 341 1.81 7.81 -4.81
C TRP A 341 1.44 8.63 -6.03
N HIS A 342 2.31 9.59 -6.37
CA HIS A 342 2.23 10.34 -7.62
C HIS A 342 3.06 9.66 -8.71
N GLY A 343 2.49 9.48 -9.90
CA GLY A 343 3.19 8.98 -11.07
C GLY A 343 2.49 9.37 -12.37
N ASN A 344 3.25 9.77 -13.38
CA ASN A 344 2.73 10.11 -14.71
C ASN A 344 1.66 11.23 -14.74
N GLY A 345 1.69 12.15 -13.78
CA GLY A 345 0.67 13.21 -13.64
C GLY A 345 -0.64 12.75 -13.02
N GLU A 346 -0.68 11.55 -12.47
CA GLU A 346 -1.82 10.95 -11.78
C GLU A 346 -1.44 10.61 -10.34
N ILE A 347 -2.43 10.47 -9.47
CA ILE A 347 -2.25 10.05 -8.10
C ILE A 347 -3.02 8.75 -7.89
N TYR A 348 -2.33 7.74 -7.40
CA TYR A 348 -2.92 6.45 -7.04
C TYR A 348 -2.94 6.30 -5.53
N PHE A 349 -4.01 5.71 -5.00
CA PHE A 349 -4.09 5.35 -3.58
C PHE A 349 -4.87 4.05 -3.38
N ALA A 350 -4.50 3.34 -2.33
CA ALA A 350 -5.16 2.11 -1.91
C ALA A 350 -6.26 2.41 -0.89
N CYS A 351 -7.32 1.58 -0.90
CA CYS A 351 -8.31 1.47 0.17
C CYS A 351 -8.35 0.00 0.58
N THR A 352 -7.65 -0.33 1.67
CA THR A 352 -7.22 -1.70 1.96
C THR A 352 -8.34 -2.71 2.14
N ASN A 353 -9.49 -2.31 2.69
CA ASN A 353 -10.66 -3.17 2.86
C ASN A 353 -11.90 -2.71 2.07
N GLY A 354 -11.70 -1.92 1.02
CA GLY A 354 -12.76 -1.56 0.09
C GLY A 354 -13.16 -2.72 -0.83
N GLY A 355 -14.25 -2.53 -1.56
CA GLY A 355 -14.81 -3.53 -2.48
C GLY A 355 -15.79 -4.50 -1.84
N HIS A 356 -16.56 -5.17 -2.69
CA HIS A 356 -17.63 -6.08 -2.24
C HIS A 356 -17.13 -7.23 -1.38
N ILE A 357 -15.95 -7.78 -1.69
CA ILE A 357 -15.32 -8.85 -0.90
C ILE A 357 -14.41 -8.33 0.20
N LYS A 358 -14.26 -7.00 0.34
CA LYS A 358 -13.42 -6.31 1.34
C LYS A 358 -11.93 -6.68 1.30
N GLU A 359 -11.42 -6.92 0.10
CA GLU A 359 -10.03 -7.32 -0.14
C GLU A 359 -9.20 -6.22 -0.85
N GLY A 360 -9.78 -5.03 -1.03
CA GLY A 360 -9.09 -3.83 -1.46
C GLY A 360 -9.58 -3.20 -2.76
N GLN A 361 -9.38 -1.90 -2.83
CA GLN A 361 -9.64 -1.06 -4.00
C GLN A 361 -8.41 -0.20 -4.27
N ILE A 362 -8.11 0.07 -5.54
CA ILE A 362 -7.11 1.05 -5.97
C ILE A 362 -7.83 2.13 -6.74
N PHE A 363 -7.66 3.37 -6.28
CA PHE A 363 -8.21 4.54 -6.94
C PHE A 363 -7.13 5.27 -7.73
N ARG A 364 -7.56 5.98 -8.77
CA ARG A 364 -6.74 6.84 -9.59
C ARG A 364 -7.38 8.22 -9.69
N TYR A 365 -6.72 9.23 -9.16
CA TYR A 365 -7.12 10.62 -9.27
C TYR A 365 -6.27 11.35 -10.32
N ARG A 366 -6.94 12.08 -11.20
CA ARG A 366 -6.31 12.91 -12.23
C ARG A 366 -6.67 14.38 -11.96
N PRO A 367 -5.71 15.21 -11.52
CA PRO A 367 -5.92 16.65 -11.42
C PRO A 367 -6.35 17.23 -12.76
N SER A 368 -7.20 18.25 -12.77
CA SER A 368 -7.78 18.75 -14.03
C SER A 368 -6.75 19.38 -14.98
N GLY A 369 -5.68 19.93 -14.46
CA GLY A 369 -4.66 20.65 -15.22
C GLY A 369 -5.19 21.88 -15.98
N LYS A 370 -6.46 22.25 -15.80
CA LYS A 370 -7.07 23.43 -16.43
C LYS A 370 -7.02 24.61 -15.48
N GLU A 371 -6.58 25.77 -15.96
CA GLU A 371 -6.60 27.00 -15.19
C GLU A 371 -8.04 27.33 -14.73
N GLY A 372 -8.19 27.60 -13.43
CA GLY A 372 -9.50 27.90 -12.81
C GLY A 372 -10.40 26.69 -12.53
N ASP A 373 -9.97 25.48 -12.87
CA ASP A 373 -10.64 24.22 -12.50
C ASP A 373 -9.70 23.39 -11.62
N ASP A 374 -9.88 23.45 -10.33
CA ASP A 374 -9.07 22.75 -9.35
C ASP A 374 -9.61 21.36 -8.97
N GLY A 375 -10.66 20.88 -9.68
CA GLY A 375 -11.27 19.57 -9.50
C GLY A 375 -10.44 18.44 -10.06
N GLY A 376 -10.84 17.90 -11.20
CA GLY A 376 -10.26 16.73 -11.85
C GLY A 376 -11.22 15.54 -11.82
N THR A 377 -10.70 14.33 -11.99
CA THR A 377 -11.52 13.11 -12.01
C THR A 377 -10.97 12.03 -11.09
N LEU A 378 -11.86 11.29 -10.44
CA LEU A 378 -11.58 10.10 -9.65
C LEU A 378 -12.13 8.88 -10.37
N GLU A 379 -11.36 7.81 -10.43
CA GLU A 379 -11.72 6.53 -10.99
C GLU A 379 -11.41 5.42 -10.00
N LEU A 380 -12.32 4.48 -9.78
CA LEU A 380 -12.00 3.19 -9.18
C LEU A 380 -11.26 2.38 -10.25
N PHE A 381 -9.93 2.34 -10.14
CA PHE A 381 -9.06 1.77 -11.14
C PHE A 381 -9.06 0.25 -11.12
N VAL A 382 -9.00 -0.35 -9.91
CA VAL A 382 -9.10 -1.79 -9.68
C VAL A 382 -9.83 -2.04 -8.37
N GLU A 383 -10.77 -2.99 -8.39
CA GLU A 383 -11.38 -3.57 -7.18
C GLU A 383 -11.04 -5.05 -7.11
N SER A 384 -10.53 -5.52 -5.96
CA SER A 384 -10.24 -6.93 -5.76
C SER A 384 -11.52 -7.77 -5.83
N LYS A 385 -11.48 -8.80 -6.66
CA LYS A 385 -12.57 -9.80 -6.84
C LYS A 385 -12.13 -11.20 -6.42
N ASP A 386 -10.86 -11.37 -6.13
CA ASP A 386 -10.23 -12.63 -5.72
C ASP A 386 -9.01 -12.33 -4.85
N ALA A 387 -9.09 -12.69 -3.59
CA ALA A 387 -8.01 -12.52 -2.61
C ALA A 387 -6.71 -13.23 -2.98
N SER A 388 -6.77 -14.25 -3.85
CA SER A 388 -5.56 -14.91 -4.37
C SER A 388 -4.78 -14.07 -5.39
N ILE A 389 -5.41 -13.02 -5.94
CA ILE A 389 -4.83 -12.12 -6.93
C ILE A 389 -4.35 -10.82 -6.29
N LEU A 390 -5.21 -10.18 -5.51
CA LEU A 390 -4.94 -8.94 -4.77
C LEU A 390 -5.70 -8.97 -3.45
N SER A 391 -5.02 -8.67 -2.34
CA SER A 391 -5.60 -8.70 -1.01
C SER A 391 -4.98 -7.65 -0.12
N TYR A 392 -5.82 -6.83 0.52
CA TYR A 392 -5.39 -5.81 1.48
C TYR A 392 -4.20 -4.98 0.95
N ALA A 393 -4.44 -4.32 -0.18
CA ALA A 393 -3.46 -3.39 -0.76
C ALA A 393 -3.16 -2.27 0.24
N ASP A 394 -1.89 -2.10 0.55
CA ASP A 394 -1.41 -1.12 1.50
C ASP A 394 -0.42 -0.15 0.82
N ASN A 395 0.86 -0.20 1.13
CA ASN A 395 1.83 0.68 0.51
C ASN A 395 1.94 0.48 -1.01
N LEU A 396 2.16 1.55 -1.75
CA LEU A 396 2.31 1.45 -3.20
C LEU A 396 3.34 2.44 -3.75
N THR A 397 3.85 2.12 -4.94
CA THR A 397 4.72 2.98 -5.76
C THR A 397 4.39 2.79 -7.24
N ILE A 398 4.97 3.64 -8.10
CA ILE A 398 4.77 3.55 -9.56
C ILE A 398 6.10 3.23 -10.23
N SER A 399 6.08 2.22 -11.11
CA SER A 399 7.24 1.86 -11.91
C SER A 399 7.47 2.85 -13.08
N ASN A 400 8.67 2.84 -13.66
CA ASN A 400 8.98 3.69 -14.83
C ASN A 400 8.25 3.29 -16.12
N TYR A 401 7.57 2.14 -16.12
CA TYR A 401 6.72 1.68 -17.22
C TYR A 401 5.21 1.82 -16.91
N GLY A 402 4.87 2.49 -15.81
CA GLY A 402 3.50 2.91 -15.47
C GLY A 402 2.68 1.91 -14.67
N ASP A 403 3.25 0.78 -14.23
CA ASP A 403 2.54 -0.15 -13.34
C ASP A 403 2.51 0.38 -11.91
N VAL A 404 1.38 0.17 -11.25
CA VAL A 404 1.24 0.35 -9.80
C VAL A 404 1.81 -0.89 -9.12
N ILE A 405 2.77 -0.72 -8.24
CA ILE A 405 3.41 -1.80 -7.47
C ILE A 405 2.95 -1.67 -6.02
N ILE A 406 2.35 -2.71 -5.50
CA ILE A 406 1.67 -2.75 -4.21
C ILE A 406 2.36 -3.75 -3.29
N ALA A 407 2.53 -3.38 -2.02
CA ALA A 407 2.81 -4.28 -0.93
C ALA A 407 1.49 -4.59 -0.19
N GLU A 408 1.26 -5.85 0.17
CA GLU A 408 0.06 -6.29 0.88
C GLU A 408 0.27 -6.37 2.38
N ASP A 409 -0.76 -5.99 3.16
CA ASP A 409 -0.89 -6.24 4.61
C ASP A 409 -2.09 -7.14 4.91
N THR A 410 -1.94 -8.44 4.77
CA THR A 410 -3.03 -9.39 5.04
C THR A 410 -3.13 -9.74 6.52
N TYR A 411 -4.34 -9.70 7.09
CA TYR A 411 -4.61 -10.01 8.51
C TYR A 411 -4.81 -11.49 8.82
N ASP A 412 -4.75 -12.34 7.82
CA ASP A 412 -4.88 -13.77 7.96
C ASP A 412 -3.53 -14.51 7.79
N LYS A 413 -3.57 -15.83 7.73
CA LYS A 413 -2.36 -16.64 7.57
C LYS A 413 -1.82 -16.71 6.14
N ARG A 414 -2.39 -15.94 5.20
CA ARG A 414 -1.88 -15.84 3.83
C ARG A 414 -0.55 -15.11 3.82
N SER A 415 0.33 -15.47 2.92
CA SER A 415 1.57 -14.74 2.70
C SER A 415 1.26 -13.41 2.00
N CYS A 416 1.77 -12.32 2.54
CA CYS A 416 1.72 -11.01 1.88
C CYS A 416 2.59 -11.03 0.62
N ARG A 417 2.13 -10.31 -0.41
CA ARG A 417 2.77 -10.31 -1.73
C ARG A 417 3.15 -8.89 -2.16
N ILE A 418 4.07 -8.81 -3.12
CA ILE A 418 4.21 -7.63 -3.97
C ILE A 418 3.43 -7.91 -5.24
N VAL A 419 2.44 -7.07 -5.52
CA VAL A 419 1.54 -7.19 -6.67
C VAL A 419 1.79 -6.03 -7.62
N GLY A 420 2.00 -6.30 -8.91
CA GLY A 420 2.01 -5.30 -9.96
C GLY A 420 0.62 -5.19 -10.60
N ILE A 421 0.19 -3.98 -10.91
CA ILE A 421 -1.03 -3.70 -11.68
C ILE A 421 -0.65 -2.92 -12.93
N THR A 422 -0.92 -3.47 -14.10
CA THR A 422 -0.63 -2.80 -15.37
C THR A 422 -1.52 -1.56 -15.57
N PRO A 423 -1.19 -0.62 -16.48
CA PRO A 423 -2.06 0.51 -16.82
C PRO A 423 -3.47 0.10 -17.32
N GLN A 424 -3.66 -1.18 -17.68
CA GLN A 424 -4.94 -1.76 -18.08
C GLN A 424 -5.68 -2.46 -16.92
N GLY A 425 -5.17 -2.37 -15.68
CA GLY A 425 -5.78 -2.97 -14.49
C GLY A 425 -5.51 -4.48 -14.30
N GLN A 426 -4.55 -5.07 -15.04
CA GLN A 426 -4.22 -6.48 -14.92
C GLN A 426 -3.21 -6.70 -13.78
N CYS A 427 -3.56 -7.54 -12.82
CA CYS A 427 -2.69 -7.86 -11.67
C CYS A 427 -1.73 -9.02 -11.99
N TYR A 428 -0.53 -8.96 -11.43
CA TYR A 428 0.48 -10.03 -11.47
C TYR A 428 1.35 -10.01 -10.21
N HIS A 429 1.88 -11.16 -9.82
CA HIS A 429 2.73 -11.25 -8.63
C HIS A 429 4.20 -11.00 -8.98
N ILE A 430 4.89 -10.23 -8.12
CA ILE A 430 6.32 -9.94 -8.20
C ILE A 430 7.08 -10.67 -7.11
N ALA A 431 6.52 -10.76 -5.92
CA ALA A 431 7.13 -11.45 -4.79
C ALA A 431 6.07 -12.02 -3.85
N SER A 432 6.46 -12.97 -3.01
CA SER A 432 5.64 -13.44 -1.89
C SER A 432 6.53 -13.63 -0.65
N ASN A 433 6.06 -13.13 0.50
CA ASN A 433 6.71 -13.35 1.77
C ASN A 433 6.65 -14.83 2.14
N SER A 434 7.79 -15.53 2.08
CA SER A 434 7.92 -16.95 2.47
C SER A 434 8.53 -17.12 3.86
N TYR A 435 8.87 -16.01 4.54
CA TYR A 435 9.43 -16.02 5.89
C TYR A 435 8.35 -16.29 6.95
N ASN A 436 7.24 -15.55 6.87
CA ASN A 436 6.11 -15.64 7.78
C ASN A 436 4.86 -14.90 7.23
N SER A 437 3.89 -14.62 8.10
CA SER A 437 2.69 -13.84 7.77
C SER A 437 2.82 -12.34 8.09
N SER A 438 4.05 -11.82 8.19
CA SER A 438 4.25 -10.36 8.33
C SER A 438 3.87 -9.66 7.04
N GLU A 439 3.31 -8.48 7.16
CA GLU A 439 3.10 -7.58 6.05
C GLU A 439 4.40 -7.26 5.33
N LEU A 440 4.27 -6.92 4.06
CA LEU A 440 5.30 -6.27 3.25
C LEU A 440 4.98 -4.78 3.20
N ALA A 441 5.95 -3.93 3.54
CA ALA A 441 5.74 -2.49 3.62
C ALA A 441 6.83 -1.71 2.87
N GLY A 442 6.60 -0.42 2.61
CA GLY A 442 7.60 0.51 2.12
C GLY A 442 8.14 0.21 0.72
N VAL A 443 7.34 -0.41 -0.14
CA VAL A 443 7.77 -0.73 -1.50
C VAL A 443 8.15 0.53 -2.29
N CYS A 444 9.42 0.63 -2.76
CA CYS A 444 9.87 1.75 -3.59
C CYS A 444 11.01 1.36 -4.52
N PHE A 445 11.08 1.98 -5.70
CA PHE A 445 12.20 1.80 -6.62
C PHE A 445 13.36 2.74 -6.32
N SER A 446 14.60 2.26 -6.59
CA SER A 446 15.75 3.15 -6.72
C SER A 446 15.52 4.20 -7.81
N PRO A 447 16.18 5.39 -7.77
CA PRO A 447 15.99 6.44 -8.78
C PRO A 447 16.27 6.01 -10.22
N ASP A 448 17.08 4.98 -10.43
CA ASP A 448 17.36 4.38 -11.74
C ASP A 448 16.45 3.19 -12.10
N TYR A 449 15.47 2.87 -11.24
CA TYR A 449 14.51 1.77 -11.37
C TYR A 449 15.11 0.36 -11.54
N LYS A 450 16.36 0.16 -11.09
CA LYS A 450 17.01 -1.16 -11.17
C LYS A 450 16.86 -2.01 -9.93
N THR A 451 16.57 -1.37 -8.81
CA THR A 451 16.39 -2.04 -7.51
C THR A 451 15.03 -1.67 -6.93
N LEU A 452 14.25 -2.66 -6.51
CA LEU A 452 13.04 -2.47 -5.72
C LEU A 452 13.38 -2.78 -4.26
N PHE A 453 13.09 -1.86 -3.36
CA PHE A 453 13.23 -2.05 -1.93
C PHE A 453 11.89 -2.42 -1.32
N VAL A 454 11.89 -3.27 -0.29
CA VAL A 454 10.71 -3.64 0.49
C VAL A 454 11.10 -4.06 1.90
N ASN A 455 10.23 -3.83 2.86
CA ASN A 455 10.36 -4.23 4.24
C ASN A 455 9.51 -5.47 4.55
N ILE A 456 10.03 -6.38 5.36
CA ILE A 456 9.26 -7.39 6.10
C ILE A 456 9.13 -6.83 7.51
N GLN A 457 8.00 -6.16 7.79
CA GLN A 457 7.86 -5.21 8.88
C GLN A 457 8.13 -5.80 10.27
N LYS A 458 7.40 -6.84 10.65
CA LYS A 458 7.48 -7.48 11.99
C LYS A 458 8.87 -8.01 12.30
N GLU A 459 9.55 -8.54 11.28
CA GLU A 459 10.90 -9.06 11.41
C GLU A 459 11.96 -7.96 11.40
N GLY A 460 11.59 -6.75 10.97
CA GLY A 460 12.50 -5.63 10.90
C GLY A 460 13.60 -5.83 9.86
N ILE A 461 13.24 -6.45 8.72
CA ILE A 461 14.16 -6.77 7.63
C ILE A 461 13.85 -5.87 6.44
N THR A 462 14.88 -5.25 5.86
CA THR A 462 14.76 -4.55 4.57
C THR A 462 15.53 -5.32 3.51
N VAL A 463 14.91 -5.56 2.37
CA VAL A 463 15.52 -6.25 1.23
C VAL A 463 15.60 -5.34 0.00
N ALA A 464 16.64 -5.56 -0.80
CA ALA A 464 16.85 -4.95 -2.10
C ALA A 464 16.69 -6.03 -3.18
N ILE A 465 15.68 -5.91 -4.03
CA ILE A 465 15.35 -6.87 -5.09
C ILE A 465 15.90 -6.33 -6.42
N GLN A 466 16.61 -7.17 -7.14
CA GLN A 466 17.13 -6.90 -8.49
C GLN A 466 16.63 -7.96 -9.46
N GLY A 467 16.37 -7.55 -10.69
CA GLY A 467 15.87 -8.46 -11.71
C GLY A 467 15.74 -7.83 -13.09
N PRO A 468 15.27 -8.60 -14.06
CA PRO A 468 15.09 -8.15 -15.43
C PRO A 468 13.80 -7.35 -15.60
N TRP A 469 13.66 -6.21 -14.92
CA TRP A 469 12.45 -5.38 -14.88
C TRP A 469 11.89 -5.05 -16.27
N ALA A 470 12.78 -4.85 -17.27
CA ALA A 470 12.38 -4.59 -18.66
C ALA A 470 11.74 -5.81 -19.37
N SER A 471 11.84 -7.01 -18.80
CA SER A 471 11.29 -8.25 -19.38
C SER A 471 9.81 -8.48 -19.04
N ARG A 472 9.14 -7.51 -18.37
CA ARG A 472 7.72 -7.61 -18.03
C ARG A 472 6.89 -7.93 -19.27
N ARG A 473 6.15 -9.02 -19.23
CA ARG A 473 5.20 -9.39 -20.28
C ARG A 473 3.93 -8.56 -20.12
N VAL A 474 3.45 -8.06 -21.23
CA VAL A 474 2.15 -7.36 -21.35
C VAL A 474 1.24 -8.16 -22.27
N SER A 475 -0.06 -8.12 -22.03
CA SER A 475 -1.07 -8.79 -22.86
C SER A 475 -1.23 -8.12 -24.23
#